data_5c65104ccb621dd44781a2edfdc1f081
#
_entry.id   5c65104ccb621dd44781a2edfdc1f081
#
_cell.length_a   1.000
_cell.length_b   1.000
_cell.length_c   1.000
_cell.angle_alpha   90.00
_cell.angle_beta   90.00
_cell.angle_gamma   90.00
#
_symmetry.space_group_name_H-M   'P 1'
#
loop_
_entity.id
_entity.type
_entity.pdbx_description
1 polymer ?
#
loop_
_entity_poly.entity_id
_entity_poly.type
_entity_poly.pdbx_seq_one_letter_code
_entity_poly.pdbx_strand_id
1 'polypeptide(L)'
;MVVNLVLAALTFMASGYSLSLMCVLRRLHRDPRPAAASVFVLLAFGVMQFTWAVSEPGTVVPSNYAAGWLTVNSMLVALIWWLVVRSAIYFRKGK
;
A
#
# COMPACT_ATOMS: atom_id res chain seq x y z
N MET A 1 -17.49 -2.78 3.69
CA MET A 1 -16.85 -4.04 3.26
C MET A 1 -16.20 -3.93 1.89
N VAL A 2 -16.95 -3.54 0.84
CA VAL A 2 -16.42 -3.40 -0.52
C VAL A 2 -15.28 -2.37 -0.57
N VAL A 3 -15.43 -1.25 0.12
CA VAL A 3 -14.42 -0.19 0.14
C VAL A 3 -13.11 -0.72 0.74
N ASN A 4 -13.19 -1.49 1.83
CA ASN A 4 -11.99 -2.06 2.45
C ASN A 4 -11.30 -3.07 1.53
N LEU A 5 -12.06 -3.85 0.76
CA LEU A 5 -11.49 -4.77 -0.23
C LEU A 5 -10.78 -4.01 -1.35
N VAL A 6 -11.37 -2.91 -1.82
CA VAL A 6 -10.75 -2.06 -2.83
C VAL A 6 -9.45 -1.46 -2.31
N LEU A 7 -9.46 -0.96 -1.07
CA LEU A 7 -8.26 -0.40 -0.44
C LEU A 7 -7.17 -1.45 -0.29
N ALA A 8 -7.53 -2.68 0.12
CA ALA A 8 -6.58 -3.78 0.24
C ALA A 8 -5.97 -4.13 -1.13
N ALA A 9 -6.79 -4.20 -2.17
CA ALA A 9 -6.33 -4.49 -3.53
C ALA A 9 -5.35 -3.42 -4.01
N LEU A 10 -5.67 -2.14 -3.79
CA LEU A 10 -4.79 -1.03 -4.16
C LEU A 10 -3.46 -1.10 -3.42
N THR A 11 -3.49 -1.48 -2.13
CA THR A 11 -2.27 -1.61 -1.33
C THR A 11 -1.40 -2.77 -1.84
N PHE A 12 -2.00 -3.90 -2.20
CA PHE A 12 -1.27 -5.02 -2.78
C PHE A 12 -0.67 -4.66 -4.14
N MET A 13 -1.37 -3.90 -4.96
CA MET A 13 -0.85 -3.42 -6.23
C MET A 13 0.36 -2.50 -6.02
N ALA A 14 0.30 -1.61 -5.04
CA ALA A 14 1.43 -0.76 -4.68
C ALA A 14 2.62 -1.58 -4.19
N SER A 15 2.37 -2.65 -3.43
CA SER A 15 3.41 -3.57 -3.00
C SER A 15 4.09 -4.25 -4.19
N GLY A 16 3.30 -4.69 -5.17
CA GLY A 16 3.84 -5.27 -6.41
C GLY A 16 4.73 -4.28 -7.16
N TYR A 17 4.31 -3.03 -7.25
CA TYR A 17 5.13 -1.98 -7.85
C TYR A 17 6.44 -1.80 -7.10
N SER A 18 6.41 -1.78 -5.77
CA SER A 18 7.62 -1.64 -4.95
C SER A 18 8.58 -2.82 -5.17
N LEU A 19 8.03 -4.02 -5.34
CA LEU A 19 8.84 -5.19 -5.64
C LEU A 19 9.53 -5.06 -6.99
N SER A 20 8.81 -4.58 -8.02
CA SER A 20 9.38 -4.31 -9.33
C SER A 20 10.47 -3.26 -9.24
N LEU A 21 10.25 -2.20 -8.45
CA LEU A 21 11.23 -1.15 -8.23
C LEU A 21 12.48 -1.69 -7.56
N MET A 22 12.33 -2.59 -6.59
CA MET A 22 13.46 -3.24 -5.94
C MET A 22 14.32 -4.00 -6.96
N CYS A 23 13.68 -4.75 -7.86
CA CYS A 23 14.40 -5.48 -8.91
C CYS A 23 15.13 -4.54 -9.86
N VAL A 24 14.50 -3.43 -10.24
CA VAL A 24 15.13 -2.42 -11.11
C VAL A 24 16.35 -1.80 -10.41
N LEU A 25 16.22 -1.45 -9.13
CA LEU A 25 17.32 -0.87 -8.37
C LEU A 25 18.51 -1.83 -8.27
N ARG A 26 18.23 -3.12 -8.08
CA ARG A 26 19.28 -4.14 -8.05
C ARG A 26 20.01 -4.24 -9.38
N ARG A 27 19.28 -4.17 -10.49
CA ARG A 27 19.88 -4.19 -11.84
C ARG A 27 20.78 -2.98 -12.09
N LEU A 28 20.41 -1.83 -11.51
CA LEU A 28 21.16 -0.59 -11.66
C LEU A 28 22.30 -0.46 -10.64
N HIS A 29 22.51 -1.48 -9.83
CA HIS A 29 23.51 -1.49 -8.75
C HIS A 29 23.30 -0.38 -7.73
N ARG A 30 22.02 0.04 -7.54
CA ARG A 30 21.63 0.99 -6.52
C ARG A 30 21.13 0.25 -5.30
N ASP A 31 21.06 0.95 -4.17
CA ASP A 31 20.60 0.36 -2.91
C ASP A 31 19.11 -0.01 -2.99
N PRO A 32 18.74 -1.31 -2.90
CA PRO A 32 17.35 -1.73 -2.94
C PRO A 32 16.66 -1.73 -1.58
N ARG A 33 17.37 -1.41 -0.49
CA ARG A 33 16.84 -1.52 0.88
C ARG A 33 15.56 -0.72 1.11
N PRO A 34 15.47 0.57 0.68
CA PRO A 34 14.23 1.32 0.88
C PRO A 34 13.03 0.68 0.17
N ALA A 35 13.24 0.17 -1.05
CA ALA A 35 12.17 -0.50 -1.80
C ALA A 35 11.76 -1.80 -1.13
N ALA A 36 12.74 -2.58 -0.63
CA ALA A 36 12.47 -3.83 0.09
C ALA A 36 11.66 -3.55 1.37
N ALA A 37 12.04 -2.53 2.13
CA ALA A 37 11.29 -2.12 3.32
C ALA A 37 9.86 -1.74 2.96
N SER A 38 9.67 -1.01 1.86
CA SER A 38 8.35 -0.63 1.38
C SER A 38 7.49 -1.85 1.04
N VAL A 39 8.09 -2.88 0.41
CA VAL A 39 7.37 -4.11 0.09
C VAL A 39 6.81 -4.75 1.37
N PHE A 40 7.65 -4.90 2.40
CA PHE A 40 7.22 -5.51 3.66
C PHE A 40 6.12 -4.70 4.35
N VAL A 41 6.30 -3.38 4.42
CA VAL A 41 5.32 -2.49 5.05
C VAL A 41 3.98 -2.54 4.32
N LEU A 42 4.01 -2.48 2.98
CA LEU A 42 2.80 -2.50 2.18
C LEU A 42 2.10 -3.85 2.23
N LEU A 43 2.85 -4.96 2.26
CA LEU A 43 2.26 -6.28 2.41
C LEU A 43 1.56 -6.42 3.77
N ALA A 44 2.22 -6.00 4.84
CA ALA A 44 1.64 -6.04 6.18
C ALA A 44 0.36 -5.19 6.25
N PHE A 45 0.41 -4.00 5.69
CA PHE A 45 -0.73 -3.09 5.65
C PHE A 45 -1.89 -3.68 4.83
N GLY A 46 -1.57 -4.30 3.68
CA GLY A 46 -2.57 -4.93 2.83
C GLY A 46 -3.23 -6.13 3.51
N VAL A 47 -2.45 -6.95 4.21
CA VAL A 47 -2.98 -8.09 4.98
C VAL A 47 -3.91 -7.58 6.07
N MET A 48 -3.50 -6.53 6.78
CA MET A 48 -4.33 -5.93 7.83
C MET A 48 -5.66 -5.43 7.25
N GLN A 49 -5.62 -4.73 6.11
CA GLN A 49 -6.82 -4.24 5.45
C GLN A 49 -7.72 -5.38 4.98
N PHE A 50 -7.13 -6.43 4.43
CA PHE A 50 -7.87 -7.60 3.97
C PHE A 50 -8.55 -8.31 5.15
N THR A 51 -7.82 -8.52 6.25
CA THR A 51 -8.37 -9.13 7.46
C THR A 51 -9.55 -8.31 7.98
N TRP A 52 -9.39 -6.99 7.99
CA TRP A 52 -10.46 -6.08 8.37
C TRP A 52 -11.69 -6.23 7.46
N ALA A 53 -11.45 -6.31 6.15
CA ALA A 53 -12.54 -6.37 5.17
C ALA A 53 -13.38 -7.65 5.29
N VAL A 54 -12.75 -8.77 5.64
CA VAL A 54 -13.45 -10.06 5.77
C VAL A 54 -13.96 -10.31 7.17
N SER A 55 -13.61 -9.48 8.15
CA SER A 55 -14.10 -9.59 9.52
C SER A 55 -15.52 -9.04 9.62
N GLU A 56 -16.31 -9.60 10.54
CA GLU A 56 -17.64 -9.08 10.80
C GLU A 56 -17.55 -7.68 11.41
N PRO A 57 -18.47 -6.77 11.02
CA PRO A 57 -18.51 -5.44 11.62
C PRO A 57 -18.61 -5.50 13.14
N GLY A 58 -17.77 -4.73 13.82
CA GLY A 58 -17.78 -4.64 15.26
C GLY A 58 -16.92 -5.63 16.00
N THR A 59 -16.34 -6.64 15.30
CA THR A 59 -15.48 -7.64 15.96
C THR A 59 -14.07 -7.15 16.17
N VAL A 60 -13.56 -6.30 15.26
CA VAL A 60 -12.20 -5.80 15.32
C VAL A 60 -12.17 -4.35 15.80
N VAL A 61 -13.06 -3.49 15.26
CA VAL A 61 -13.18 -2.09 15.66
C VAL A 61 -14.64 -1.78 15.95
N PRO A 62 -14.94 -1.05 17.04
CA PRO A 62 -16.30 -0.58 17.31
C PRO A 62 -16.84 0.25 16.14
N SER A 63 -18.13 0.13 15.87
CA SER A 63 -18.78 0.77 14.74
C SER A 63 -18.64 2.30 14.75
N ASN A 64 -18.51 2.91 15.93
CA ASN A 64 -18.34 4.36 16.06
C ASN A 64 -16.96 4.85 15.60
N TYR A 65 -15.97 3.95 15.52
CA TYR A 65 -14.64 4.29 15.00
C TYR A 65 -14.45 3.88 13.54
N ALA A 66 -15.38 3.12 12.96
CA ALA A 66 -15.23 2.59 11.61
C ALA A 66 -15.09 3.69 10.56
N ALA A 67 -15.87 4.76 10.68
CA ALA A 67 -15.82 5.88 9.74
C ALA A 67 -14.48 6.61 9.81
N GLY A 68 -13.97 6.85 11.03
CA GLY A 68 -12.66 7.48 11.22
C GLY A 68 -11.53 6.63 10.67
N TRP A 69 -11.57 5.33 10.94
CA TRP A 69 -10.59 4.37 10.42
C TRP A 69 -10.60 4.35 8.89
N LEU A 70 -11.79 4.31 8.29
CA LEU A 70 -11.93 4.30 6.85
C LEU A 70 -11.35 5.56 6.22
N THR A 71 -11.60 6.73 6.83
CA THR A 71 -11.07 8.01 6.36
C THR A 71 -9.55 8.01 6.40
N VAL A 72 -8.94 7.65 7.54
CA VAL A 72 -7.49 7.61 7.71
C VAL A 72 -6.87 6.61 6.73
N ASN A 73 -7.48 5.44 6.60
CA ASN A 73 -7.01 4.39 5.71
C ASN A 73 -7.02 4.84 4.26
N SER A 74 -8.10 5.51 3.83
CA SER A 74 -8.21 6.05 2.48
C SER A 74 -7.14 7.11 2.21
N MET A 75 -6.87 7.98 3.17
CA MET A 75 -5.81 8.99 3.05
C MET A 75 -4.44 8.35 2.93
N LEU A 76 -4.17 7.30 3.70
CA LEU A 76 -2.89 6.58 3.63
C LEU A 76 -2.71 5.90 2.28
N VAL A 77 -3.76 5.27 1.75
CA VAL A 77 -3.70 4.63 0.43
C VAL A 77 -3.50 5.68 -0.66
N ALA A 78 -4.16 6.82 -0.57
CA ALA A 78 -3.98 7.93 -1.51
C ALA A 78 -2.54 8.44 -1.48
N LEU A 79 -1.96 8.59 -0.30
CA LEU A 79 -0.57 9.02 -0.14
C LEU A 79 0.38 7.99 -0.75
N ILE A 80 0.15 6.70 -0.50
CA ILE A 80 0.96 5.61 -1.06
C ILE A 80 0.94 5.68 -2.59
N TRP A 81 -0.23 5.83 -3.20
CA TRP A 81 -0.36 5.90 -4.66
C TRP A 81 0.24 7.19 -5.22
N TRP A 82 0.14 8.30 -4.49
CA TRP A 82 0.81 9.55 -4.89
C TRP A 82 2.31 9.34 -4.96
N LEU A 83 2.90 8.68 -3.95
CA LEU A 83 4.32 8.37 -3.95
C LEU A 83 4.70 7.39 -5.06
N VAL A 84 3.84 6.40 -5.35
CA VAL A 84 4.07 5.46 -6.45
C VAL A 84 4.11 6.20 -7.79
N VAL A 85 3.13 7.04 -8.06
CA VAL A 85 3.05 7.80 -9.30
C VAL A 85 4.25 8.75 -9.43
N ARG A 86 4.59 9.44 -8.37
CA ARG A 86 5.73 10.35 -8.36
C ARG A 86 7.03 9.61 -8.62
N SER A 87 7.22 8.46 -8.01
CA SER A 87 8.38 7.61 -8.21
C SER A 87 8.46 7.12 -9.66
N ALA A 88 7.33 6.69 -10.23
CA ALA A 88 7.27 6.24 -11.61
C ALA A 88 7.64 7.36 -12.58
N ILE A 89 7.15 8.58 -12.36
CA ILE A 89 7.48 9.74 -13.18
C ILE A 89 8.98 10.05 -13.07
N TYR A 90 9.52 10.01 -11.86
CA TYR A 90 10.94 10.27 -11.63
C TYR A 90 11.81 9.30 -12.42
N PHE A 91 11.54 8.00 -12.35
CA PHE A 91 12.34 7.01 -13.07
C PHE A 91 12.13 7.09 -14.57
N ARG A 92 10.94 7.47 -15.02
CA ARG A 92 10.67 7.66 -16.44
C ARG A 92 11.46 8.85 -17.01
N LYS A 93 11.56 9.94 -16.25
CA LYS A 93 12.34 11.12 -16.66
C LYS A 93 13.84 10.89 -16.55
N GLY A 94 14.26 10.02 -15.64
CA GLY A 94 15.66 9.73 -15.42
C GLY A 94 16.34 8.92 -16.51
N LYS A 95 15.57 8.51 -17.51
CA LYS A 95 16.08 7.85 -18.67
C LYS A 95 16.34 8.86 -19.78
#